data_6de8dcb159d6e3b40e48ee9fe8e8c86a
#
_entry.id   6de8dcb159d6e3b40e48ee9fe8e8c86a
#
_cell.length_a   1.000
_cell.length_b   1.000
_cell.length_c   1.000
_cell.angle_alpha   90.00
_cell.angle_beta   90.00
_cell.angle_gamma   90.00
#
_symmetry.space_group_name_H-M   'P 1'
#
loop_
_entity.id
_entity.type
_entity.pdbx_description
1 polymer ?
#
loop_
_entity_poly.entity_id
_entity_poly.type
_entity_poly.pdbx_seq_one_letter_code
_entity_poly.pdbx_strand_id
1 'polypeptide(L)'
;MIDVTVKVPEDRVGEFYEMVGRWLTGEELAVGALGSPVTGLKDWTDSPEDLALARVVWEKLSPRGKAVFSLLMGRPSEKVSAEDLASACDIPNGRYGVAGVLAWPGRHCAAVNRHLPVQWKEGSDDSGGLYWFEPETADLFRKARG
;
A
#
# COMPACT_ATOMS: atom_id res chain seq x y z
N MET A 1 21.83 17.79 -20.06
CA MET A 1 20.42 17.43 -19.88
C MET A 1 19.95 16.56 -21.05
N ILE A 2 19.25 15.50 -20.75
CA ILE A 2 18.80 14.57 -21.77
C ILE A 2 17.27 14.70 -21.87
N ASP A 3 16.77 14.81 -23.09
CA ASP A 3 15.34 14.84 -23.30
C ASP A 3 14.81 13.40 -23.25
N VAL A 4 13.79 13.21 -22.45
CA VAL A 4 13.16 11.91 -22.29
C VAL A 4 11.69 12.02 -22.67
N THR A 5 11.26 11.14 -23.55
CA THR A 5 9.85 11.09 -23.95
C THR A 5 9.26 9.77 -23.50
N VAL A 6 8.15 9.83 -22.78
CA VAL A 6 7.48 8.66 -22.26
C VAL A 6 6.00 8.71 -22.64
N LYS A 7 5.46 7.58 -23.04
CA LYS A 7 4.04 7.48 -23.33
C LYS A 7 3.31 7.03 -22.08
N VAL A 8 2.32 7.81 -21.67
CA VAL A 8 1.54 7.53 -20.46
C VAL A 8 0.07 7.57 -20.82
N PRO A 9 -0.74 6.61 -20.38
CA PRO A 9 -2.18 6.65 -20.58
C PRO A 9 -2.77 7.91 -19.96
N GLU A 10 -3.74 8.52 -20.61
CA GLU A 10 -4.31 9.78 -20.15
C GLU A 10 -4.85 9.73 -18.73
N ASP A 11 -5.44 8.62 -18.35
CA ASP A 11 -6.01 8.43 -17.01
C ASP A 11 -4.93 8.27 -15.93
N ARG A 12 -3.67 8.15 -16.32
CA ARG A 12 -2.55 7.97 -15.39
C ARG A 12 -1.51 9.07 -15.44
N VAL A 13 -1.78 10.11 -16.21
CA VAL A 13 -0.85 11.22 -16.36
C VAL A 13 -0.54 11.90 -15.03
N GLY A 14 -1.55 12.08 -14.20
CA GLY A 14 -1.36 12.70 -12.89
C GLY A 14 -0.39 11.92 -12.01
N GLU A 15 -0.54 10.61 -11.98
CA GLU A 15 0.34 9.73 -11.20
C GLU A 15 1.77 9.79 -11.73
N PHE A 16 1.90 9.81 -13.03
CA PHE A 16 3.20 9.87 -13.67
C PHE A 16 3.93 11.17 -13.33
N TYR A 17 3.26 12.30 -13.44
CA TYR A 17 3.86 13.59 -13.13
C TYR A 17 4.23 13.72 -11.66
N GLU A 18 3.42 13.16 -10.78
CA GLU A 18 3.72 13.15 -9.36
C GLU A 18 5.01 12.38 -9.09
N MET A 19 5.16 11.22 -9.71
CA MET A 19 6.34 10.40 -9.56
C MET A 19 7.58 11.10 -10.11
N VAL A 20 7.48 11.67 -11.30
CA VAL A 20 8.58 12.39 -11.94
C VAL A 20 8.96 13.64 -11.14
N GLY A 21 7.96 14.35 -10.65
CA GLY A 21 8.18 15.55 -9.84
C GLY A 21 9.01 15.24 -8.59
N ARG A 22 8.70 14.18 -7.89
CA ARG A 22 9.47 13.76 -6.74
C ARG A 22 10.88 13.39 -7.11
N TRP A 23 11.02 12.70 -8.21
CA TRP A 23 12.33 12.26 -8.68
C TRP A 23 13.21 13.44 -9.03
N LEU A 24 12.65 14.45 -9.68
CA LEU A 24 13.39 15.64 -10.09
C LEU A 24 13.73 16.57 -8.93
N THR A 25 12.91 16.62 -7.89
CA THR A 25 13.14 17.50 -6.76
C THR A 25 14.12 16.93 -5.73
N GLY A 26 14.46 15.68 -5.85
CA GLY A 26 15.35 15.04 -4.91
C GLY A 26 14.67 14.52 -3.66
N GLU A 27 13.40 14.81 -3.47
CA GLU A 27 12.64 14.24 -2.39
C GLU A 27 12.72 12.74 -2.49
N GLU A 28 12.76 12.30 -3.74
CA GLU A 28 12.96 10.96 -4.00
C GLU A 28 14.23 10.45 -3.49
N LEU A 29 15.23 11.29 -3.42
CA LEU A 29 16.49 10.83 -2.91
C LEU A 29 16.39 10.64 -1.45
N ALA A 30 15.67 11.51 -0.84
CA ALA A 30 15.44 11.40 0.57
C ALA A 30 14.62 10.14 0.78
N VAL A 31 13.64 10.06 -0.10
CA VAL A 31 12.83 8.88 -0.02
C VAL A 31 13.55 7.84 -0.70
N GLY A 32 14.21 8.34 -1.65
CA GLY A 32 14.69 7.34 -2.32
C GLY A 32 15.72 6.67 -1.72
N ALA A 33 16.20 7.30 -1.05
CA ALA A 33 16.74 6.51 -0.14
C ALA A 33 15.77 5.39 -0.12
N LEU A 34 15.04 5.42 -1.05
CA LEU A 34 14.14 4.66 -1.42
C LEU A 34 14.14 3.39 -0.90
N GLY A 35 14.93 2.83 -0.90
CA GLY A 35 14.99 1.69 -0.21
C GLY A 35 15.04 1.98 1.25
N SER A 36 15.63 3.02 1.59
CA SER A 36 15.85 3.29 2.95
C SER A 36 14.79 4.03 3.59
N PRO A 37 14.01 4.64 2.91
CA PRO A 37 13.08 5.51 3.50
C PRO A 37 12.14 4.82 4.38
N VAL A 38 12.09 3.58 4.22
CA VAL A 38 11.27 2.79 5.07
C VAL A 38 11.97 2.72 6.40
N THR A 39 13.26 3.09 6.42
CA THR A 39 14.03 3.16 7.66
C THR A 39 13.53 4.33 8.47
N GLY A 40 13.11 4.07 9.67
CA GLY A 40 12.55 5.10 10.53
C GLY A 40 11.04 5.07 10.66
N LEU A 41 10.35 4.39 9.78
CA LEU A 41 8.92 4.18 9.97
C LEU A 41 8.73 3.18 11.10
N LYS A 42 7.70 3.40 11.88
CA LYS A 42 7.39 2.54 13.03
C LYS A 42 6.39 1.45 12.67
N ASP A 43 6.44 0.39 13.44
CA ASP A 43 5.44 -0.66 13.32
C ASP A 43 4.16 -0.22 14.03
N TRP A 44 3.05 -0.76 13.61
CA TRP A 44 1.77 -0.52 14.24
C TRP A 44 1.70 -1.25 15.58
N THR A 45 1.16 -0.58 16.59
CA THR A 45 0.96 -1.15 17.92
C THR A 45 -0.51 -1.05 18.28
N ASP A 46 -0.91 -1.60 19.41
CA ASP A 46 -2.29 -1.55 19.88
C ASP A 46 -2.58 -0.33 20.77
N SER A 47 -1.70 0.66 20.75
CA SER A 47 -1.86 1.85 21.57
C SER A 47 -3.04 2.74 21.09
N PRO A 48 -3.62 3.55 21.99
CA PRO A 48 -4.66 4.50 21.60
C PRO A 48 -4.20 5.48 20.52
N GLU A 49 -2.92 5.86 20.55
CA GLU A 49 -2.34 6.73 19.53
C GLU A 49 -2.38 6.07 18.17
N ASP A 50 -1.95 4.81 18.11
CA ASP A 50 -1.94 4.07 16.85
C ASP A 50 -3.36 3.80 16.34
N LEU A 51 -4.31 3.59 17.23
CA LEU A 51 -5.70 3.44 16.83
C LEU A 51 -6.20 4.72 16.17
N ALA A 52 -5.87 5.88 16.71
CA ALA A 52 -6.25 7.16 16.10
C ALA A 52 -5.61 7.33 14.72
N LEU A 53 -4.33 6.96 14.58
CA LEU A 53 -3.63 7.02 13.30
C LEU A 53 -4.22 6.03 12.29
N ALA A 54 -4.59 4.84 12.75
CA ALA A 54 -5.21 3.83 11.90
C ALA A 54 -6.56 4.33 11.35
N ARG A 55 -7.32 5.05 12.15
CA ARG A 55 -8.58 5.65 11.70
C ARG A 55 -8.34 6.69 10.61
N VAL A 56 -7.33 7.53 10.78
CA VAL A 56 -6.96 8.53 9.77
C VAL A 56 -6.61 7.84 8.45
N VAL A 57 -5.80 6.80 8.50
CA VAL A 57 -5.42 6.04 7.31
C VAL A 57 -6.63 5.38 6.69
N TRP A 58 -7.45 4.71 7.49
CA TRP A 58 -8.64 4.01 7.00
C TRP A 58 -9.58 4.95 6.23
N GLU A 59 -9.83 6.13 6.77
CA GLU A 59 -10.71 7.11 6.13
C GLU A 59 -10.18 7.60 4.78
N LYS A 60 -8.87 7.59 4.60
CA LYS A 60 -8.25 8.02 3.36
C LYS A 60 -8.20 6.93 2.29
N LEU A 61 -8.46 5.69 2.66
CA LEU A 61 -8.41 4.60 1.68
C LEU A 61 -9.51 4.73 0.64
N SER A 62 -9.17 4.39 -0.61
CA SER A 62 -10.16 4.29 -1.67
C SER A 62 -11.11 3.11 -1.38
N PRO A 63 -12.27 3.04 -2.02
CA PRO A 63 -13.15 1.88 -1.87
C PRO A 63 -12.44 0.56 -2.16
N ARG A 64 -11.57 0.55 -3.17
CA ARG A 64 -10.82 -0.65 -3.52
C ARG A 64 -9.77 -0.97 -2.46
N GLY A 65 -9.08 0.03 -1.93
CA GLY A 65 -8.14 -0.14 -0.83
C GLY A 65 -8.84 -0.67 0.42
N LYS A 66 -10.02 -0.17 0.72
CA LYS A 66 -10.82 -0.66 1.84
C LYS A 66 -11.24 -2.12 1.63
N ALA A 67 -11.56 -2.49 0.40
CA ALA A 67 -11.92 -3.88 0.08
C ALA A 67 -10.75 -4.82 0.33
N VAL A 68 -9.56 -4.46 -0.12
CA VAL A 68 -8.35 -5.27 0.11
C VAL A 68 -8.05 -5.39 1.59
N PHE A 69 -8.06 -4.28 2.31
CA PHE A 69 -7.81 -4.28 3.76
C PHE A 69 -8.85 -5.14 4.48
N SER A 70 -10.13 -4.95 4.17
CA SER A 70 -11.20 -5.71 4.82
C SER A 70 -11.08 -7.21 4.60
N LEU A 71 -10.73 -7.61 3.39
CA LEU A 71 -10.54 -9.03 3.08
C LEU A 71 -9.39 -9.61 3.90
N LEU A 72 -8.26 -8.95 3.92
CA LEU A 72 -7.08 -9.43 4.64
C LEU A 72 -7.26 -9.36 6.16
N MET A 73 -7.95 -8.34 6.66
CA MET A 73 -8.26 -8.24 8.09
C MET A 73 -9.20 -9.34 8.56
N GLY A 74 -10.07 -9.78 7.68
CA GLY A 74 -10.98 -10.88 7.99
C GLY A 74 -10.31 -12.25 8.01
N ARG A 75 -9.07 -12.32 7.53
CA ARG A 75 -8.30 -13.56 7.45
C ARG A 75 -6.88 -13.35 7.99
N PRO A 76 -6.73 -12.98 9.28
CA PRO A 76 -5.41 -12.69 9.84
C PRO A 76 -4.45 -13.85 9.62
N SER A 77 -3.22 -13.51 9.26
CA SER A 77 -2.14 -14.48 8.99
C SER A 77 -2.34 -15.35 7.77
N GLU A 78 -3.49 -15.29 7.11
CA GLU A 78 -3.71 -16.07 5.89
C GLU A 78 -3.07 -15.36 4.72
N LYS A 79 -2.14 -16.02 4.08
CA LYS A 79 -1.45 -15.46 2.92
C LYS A 79 -2.32 -15.63 1.68
N VAL A 80 -2.72 -14.50 1.10
CA VAL A 80 -3.60 -14.47 -0.08
C VAL A 80 -2.77 -14.04 -1.28
N SER A 81 -2.89 -14.78 -2.38
CA SER A 81 -2.13 -14.44 -3.58
C SER A 81 -2.66 -13.17 -4.24
N ALA A 82 -1.79 -12.48 -4.97
CA ALA A 82 -2.19 -11.29 -5.72
C ALA A 82 -3.33 -11.61 -6.68
N GLU A 83 -3.32 -12.79 -7.29
CA GLU A 83 -4.35 -13.25 -8.19
C GLU A 83 -5.71 -13.35 -7.48
N ASP A 84 -5.72 -13.96 -6.31
CA ASP A 84 -6.94 -14.11 -5.51
C ASP A 84 -7.45 -12.77 -4.99
N LEU A 85 -6.55 -11.88 -4.58
CA LEU A 85 -6.93 -10.52 -4.18
C LEU A 85 -7.57 -9.77 -5.33
N ALA A 86 -6.98 -9.86 -6.51
CA ALA A 86 -7.50 -9.17 -7.68
C ALA A 86 -8.90 -9.67 -8.04
N SER A 87 -9.12 -10.98 -7.96
CA SER A 87 -10.43 -11.57 -8.23
C SER A 87 -11.47 -11.18 -7.18
N ALA A 88 -11.09 -11.27 -5.91
CA ALA A 88 -12.01 -11.00 -4.80
C ALA A 88 -12.38 -9.52 -4.69
N CYS A 89 -11.45 -8.63 -5.02
CA CYS A 89 -11.65 -7.18 -4.90
C CYS A 89 -11.90 -6.49 -6.24
N ASP A 90 -12.07 -7.26 -7.30
CA ASP A 90 -12.34 -6.76 -8.64
C ASP A 90 -11.31 -5.70 -9.08
N ILE A 91 -10.04 -6.04 -8.93
CA ILE A 91 -8.94 -5.15 -9.29
C ILE A 91 -8.61 -5.28 -10.79
N PRO A 92 -8.60 -4.19 -11.54
CA PRO A 92 -8.22 -4.22 -12.95
C PRO A 92 -6.79 -4.70 -13.11
N ASN A 93 -6.51 -5.36 -14.22
CA ASN A 93 -5.19 -5.91 -14.55
C ASN A 93 -4.75 -7.08 -13.66
N GLY A 94 -5.69 -7.70 -12.96
CA GLY A 94 -5.41 -8.88 -12.14
C GLY A 94 -4.31 -8.64 -11.14
N ARG A 95 -3.43 -9.60 -10.99
CA ARG A 95 -2.32 -9.52 -10.01
C ARG A 95 -1.43 -8.30 -10.20
N TYR A 96 -1.33 -7.77 -11.40
CA TYR A 96 -0.49 -6.61 -11.68
C TYR A 96 -1.09 -5.31 -11.15
N GLY A 97 -2.38 -5.29 -10.87
CA GLY A 97 -3.05 -4.11 -10.32
C GLY A 97 -2.96 -4.01 -8.80
N VAL A 98 -2.63 -5.10 -8.11
CA VAL A 98 -2.61 -5.11 -6.64
C VAL A 98 -1.60 -4.12 -6.06
N ALA A 99 -0.40 -4.09 -6.60
CA ALA A 99 0.63 -3.16 -6.13
C ALA A 99 0.15 -1.70 -6.29
N GLY A 100 -0.54 -1.41 -7.40
CA GLY A 100 -1.09 -0.07 -7.62
C GLY A 100 -2.16 0.31 -6.61
N VAL A 101 -3.02 -0.65 -6.23
CA VAL A 101 -4.05 -0.41 -5.22
C VAL A 101 -3.42 -0.13 -3.86
N LEU A 102 -2.30 -0.76 -3.54
CA LEU A 102 -1.63 -0.61 -2.25
C LEU A 102 -0.67 0.58 -2.18
N ALA A 103 -0.38 1.23 -3.29
CA ALA A 103 0.55 2.36 -3.33
C ALA A 103 0.09 3.55 -2.47
N TRP A 104 -1.15 3.98 -2.61
CA TRP A 104 -1.68 5.08 -1.82
C TRP A 104 -1.84 4.73 -0.35
N PRO A 105 -2.37 3.55 0.02
CA PRO A 105 -2.36 3.13 1.41
C PRO A 105 -0.96 3.19 2.03
N GLY A 106 0.06 2.76 1.31
CA GLY A 106 1.44 2.85 1.77
C GLY A 106 1.87 4.29 2.04
N ARG A 107 1.49 5.22 1.18
CA ARG A 107 1.79 6.63 1.35
C ARG A 107 1.05 7.23 2.54
N HIS A 108 -0.21 6.87 2.74
CA HIS A 108 -1.00 7.34 3.87
C HIS A 108 -0.40 6.87 5.19
N CYS A 109 0.07 5.63 5.23
CA CYS A 109 0.74 5.10 6.41
C CYS A 109 2.07 5.81 6.67
N ALA A 110 2.86 6.02 5.63
CA ALA A 110 4.14 6.74 5.75
C ALA A 110 3.92 8.18 6.26
N ALA A 111 2.83 8.82 5.86
CA ALA A 111 2.50 10.17 6.30
C ALA A 111 2.26 10.26 7.81
N VAL A 112 1.90 9.15 8.45
CA VAL A 112 1.76 9.09 9.91
C VAL A 112 2.92 8.32 10.54
N ASN A 113 4.02 8.18 9.80
CA ASN A 113 5.25 7.55 10.26
C ASN A 113 5.06 6.07 10.63
N ARG A 114 4.28 5.36 9.84
CA ARG A 114 4.04 3.92 10.05
C ARG A 114 4.24 3.16 8.74
N HIS A 115 4.58 1.89 8.87
CA HIS A 115 4.70 0.99 7.73
C HIS A 115 3.32 0.64 7.17
N LEU A 116 3.26 0.24 5.92
CA LEU A 116 2.04 -0.35 5.38
C LEU A 116 1.72 -1.61 6.20
N PRO A 117 0.50 -1.73 6.72
CA PRO A 117 0.16 -2.90 7.56
C PRO A 117 0.03 -4.21 6.78
N VAL A 118 -0.14 -4.14 5.48
CA VAL A 118 -0.20 -5.34 4.64
C VAL A 118 1.22 -5.87 4.47
N GLN A 119 1.44 -7.11 4.87
CA GLN A 119 2.71 -7.78 4.68
C GLN A 119 2.74 -8.39 3.28
N TRP A 120 3.93 -8.56 2.75
CA TRP A 120 4.09 -9.10 1.40
C TRP A 120 5.33 -9.99 1.34
N LYS A 121 5.23 -11.03 0.55
CA LYS A 121 6.41 -11.80 0.15
C LYS A 121 6.24 -12.31 -1.27
N GLU A 122 7.35 -12.60 -1.93
CA GLU A 122 7.32 -13.12 -3.29
C GLU A 122 6.70 -14.52 -3.30
N GLY A 123 5.81 -14.75 -4.25
CA GLY A 123 5.20 -16.06 -4.43
C GLY A 123 6.15 -17.01 -5.14
N SER A 124 5.91 -18.29 -4.95
CA SER A 124 6.73 -19.33 -5.57
C SER A 124 6.24 -19.75 -6.96
N ASP A 125 5.14 -19.19 -7.43
CA ASP A 125 4.54 -19.53 -8.72
C ASP A 125 4.13 -18.27 -9.47
N ASP A 126 3.36 -18.42 -10.55
CA ASP A 126 2.93 -17.29 -11.36
C ASP A 126 1.74 -16.51 -10.79
N SER A 127 1.31 -16.79 -9.58
CA SER A 127 0.18 -16.11 -8.98
C SER A 127 0.54 -14.71 -8.42
N GLY A 128 1.79 -14.32 -8.51
CA GLY A 128 2.27 -13.05 -8.00
C GLY A 128 2.68 -13.16 -6.53
N GLY A 129 2.72 -12.04 -5.82
CA GLY A 129 3.09 -12.02 -4.42
C GLY A 129 2.00 -12.56 -3.52
N LEU A 130 2.35 -12.80 -2.27
CA LEU A 130 1.41 -13.19 -1.23
C LEU A 130 1.26 -12.03 -0.26
N TYR A 131 0.04 -11.75 0.16
CA TYR A 131 -0.29 -10.61 1.01
C TYR A 131 -1.07 -11.09 2.23
N TRP A 132 -0.82 -10.48 3.38
CA TRP A 132 -1.56 -10.82 4.60
C TRP A 132 -1.46 -9.70 5.64
N PHE A 133 -2.32 -9.77 6.66
CA PHE A 133 -2.21 -8.93 7.85
C PHE A 133 -1.77 -9.80 9.01
N GLU A 134 -0.91 -9.26 9.85
CA GLU A 134 -0.61 -9.91 11.12
C GLU A 134 -1.82 -9.76 12.05
N PRO A 135 -2.08 -10.71 12.97
CA PRO A 135 -3.28 -10.68 13.80
C PRO A 135 -3.45 -9.38 14.61
N GLU A 136 -2.38 -8.88 15.20
CA GLU A 136 -2.44 -7.65 16.01
C GLU A 136 -2.80 -6.45 15.16
N THR A 137 -2.22 -6.33 13.97
CA THR A 137 -2.49 -5.23 13.06
C THR A 137 -3.90 -5.34 12.49
N ALA A 138 -4.36 -6.55 12.22
CA ALA A 138 -5.72 -6.79 11.76
C ALA A 138 -6.73 -6.32 12.82
N ASP A 139 -6.48 -6.61 14.09
CA ASP A 139 -7.35 -6.19 15.17
C ASP A 139 -7.41 -4.66 15.27
N LEU A 140 -6.26 -4.02 15.18
CA LEU A 140 -6.16 -2.56 15.23
C LEU A 140 -6.99 -1.92 14.13
N PHE A 141 -6.84 -2.38 12.89
CA PHE A 141 -7.56 -1.81 11.76
C PHE A 141 -9.05 -2.18 11.76
N ARG A 142 -9.42 -3.32 12.33
CA ARG A 142 -10.84 -3.63 12.54
C ARG A 142 -11.49 -2.65 13.51
N LYS A 143 -10.78 -2.29 14.58
CA LYS A 143 -11.26 -1.27 15.52
C LYS A 143 -11.32 0.11 14.86
N ALA A 144 -10.34 0.41 14.02
CA ALA A 144 -10.32 1.69 13.29
C ALA A 144 -11.47 1.79 12.30
N ARG A 145 -11.84 0.69 11.68
CA ARG A 145 -12.95 0.65 10.73
C ARG A 145 -14.30 0.88 11.43
N GLY A 146 -14.43 0.45 12.64
CA GLY A 146 -15.63 0.64 13.43
C GLY A 146 -16.62 -0.50 13.40
#